data_394ca989e970a5e0c9e97874f6ec0d3e
#
_entry.id   394ca989e970a5e0c9e97874f6ec0d3e
#
_cell.length_a   1.000
_cell.length_b   1.000
_cell.length_c   1.000
_cell.angle_alpha   90.00
_cell.angle_beta   90.00
_cell.angle_gamma   90.00
#
_symmetry.space_group_name_H-M   'P 1'
#
loop_
_entity.id
_entity.type
_entity.pdbx_description
1 polymer ?
#
loop_
_entity_poly.entity_id
_entity_poly.type
_entity_poly.pdbx_seq_one_letter_code
_entity_poly.pdbx_strand_id
1 'polypeptide(L)'
;KSMKLSERRSARTLLPALLATAILSAGGAAALLHHTPVQAQGAVVRGLPDFTELVDMVGPSVVNIRTLERRDPSAGSGSPDEQMLEFFRRFGIPIPPGATPRGPRQERGNPEDARPRGVGSGFVLSADGFIMTNAHVVEGADELLVTLPDKREFKARIVGADKRTDVAVVKIEATGLAAVRIGDVNRLRVGEWVMAIGSP
;
A
#
# COMPACT_ATOMS: atom_id res chain seq x y z
N LYS A 1 84.74 -52.87 -17.53
CA LYS A 1 85.23 -53.26 -16.17
C LYS A 1 83.94 -53.35 -15.33
N SER A 2 83.33 -54.54 -15.19
CA SER A 2 83.55 -55.55 -14.21
C SER A 2 83.34 -55.01 -12.75
N MET A 3 82.46 -55.52 -12.01
CA MET A 3 82.24 -56.76 -11.41
C MET A 3 81.06 -56.71 -10.37
N LYS A 4 80.26 -57.74 -10.41
CA LYS A 4 79.95 -58.74 -9.37
C LYS A 4 78.99 -58.36 -8.26
N LEU A 5 77.83 -58.91 -8.29
CA LEU A 5 77.29 -60.03 -7.42
C LEU A 5 77.38 -59.80 -5.92
N SER A 6 76.26 -59.81 -5.27
CA SER A 6 76.06 -60.74 -4.16
C SER A 6 74.59 -60.88 -3.80
N GLU A 7 74.10 -62.10 -3.95
CA GLU A 7 72.85 -62.64 -3.34
C GLU A 7 72.95 -62.58 -1.81
N ARG A 8 71.89 -62.21 -1.15
CA ARG A 8 71.51 -62.81 0.13
C ARG A 8 70.01 -62.91 0.24
N ARG A 9 69.52 -64.14 0.08
CA ARG A 9 68.22 -64.58 0.55
C ARG A 9 68.16 -64.43 2.07
N SER A 10 67.07 -63.91 2.59
CA SER A 10 66.68 -64.27 3.94
C SER A 10 65.21 -64.00 4.15
N ALA A 11 64.50 -65.00 4.48
CA ALA A 11 63.13 -65.13 4.94
C ALA A 11 62.75 -64.18 6.02
N ARG A 12 61.84 -63.28 5.70
CA ARG A 12 61.05 -62.48 6.68
C ARG A 12 59.88 -61.80 5.99
N THR A 13 58.84 -62.61 5.60
CA THR A 13 57.63 -61.94 5.03
C THR A 13 56.37 -62.75 5.33
N LEU A 14 56.11 -63.08 6.59
CA LEU A 14 54.80 -63.70 6.95
C LEU A 14 54.06 -62.98 8.11
N LEU A 15 54.62 -61.93 8.69
CA LEU A 15 53.97 -61.20 9.82
C LEU A 15 53.19 -59.97 9.49
N PRO A 16 53.31 -59.26 8.35
CA PRO A 16 52.52 -58.06 8.12
C PRO A 16 51.12 -58.28 7.52
N ALA A 17 50.79 -59.48 7.05
CA ALA A 17 49.53 -59.74 6.37
C ALA A 17 48.30 -59.86 7.32
N LEU A 18 48.52 -60.21 8.59
CA LEU A 18 47.41 -60.36 9.56
C LEU A 18 47.06 -59.04 10.29
N LEU A 19 47.96 -58.06 10.34
CA LEU A 19 47.68 -56.75 10.90
C LEU A 19 46.96 -55.82 9.92
N ALA A 20 47.10 -56.01 8.60
CA ALA A 20 46.45 -55.17 7.59
C ALA A 20 44.94 -55.45 7.46
N THR A 21 44.49 -56.68 7.74
CA THR A 21 43.06 -57.03 7.67
C THR A 21 42.27 -56.55 8.89
N ALA A 22 42.88 -56.40 10.06
CA ALA A 22 42.21 -55.88 11.25
C ALA A 22 41.95 -54.34 11.19
N ILE A 23 42.81 -53.62 10.47
CA ILE A 23 42.67 -52.15 10.33
C ILE A 23 41.58 -51.79 9.28
N LEU A 24 41.41 -52.61 8.25
CA LEU A 24 40.37 -52.39 7.25
C LEU A 24 38.94 -52.60 7.78
N SER A 25 38.74 -53.52 8.72
CA SER A 25 37.41 -53.79 9.31
C SER A 25 37.01 -52.74 10.37
N ALA A 26 37.95 -52.08 11.05
CA ALA A 26 37.63 -51.01 11.99
C ALA A 26 37.36 -49.66 11.30
N GLY A 27 37.96 -49.41 10.15
CA GLY A 27 37.75 -48.19 9.36
C GLY A 27 36.41 -48.15 8.62
N GLY A 28 35.87 -49.29 8.22
CA GLY A 28 34.59 -49.37 7.50
C GLY A 28 33.38 -49.11 8.38
N ALA A 29 33.42 -49.45 9.66
CA ALA A 29 32.32 -49.21 10.59
C ALA A 29 32.26 -47.76 11.10
N ALA A 30 33.36 -47.03 11.12
CA ALA A 30 33.40 -45.62 11.53
C ALA A 30 32.95 -44.66 10.41
N ALA A 31 33.06 -45.07 9.14
CA ALA A 31 32.64 -44.22 8.00
C ALA A 31 31.13 -44.12 7.84
N LEU A 32 30.35 -45.04 8.41
CA LEU A 32 28.88 -45.05 8.32
C LEU A 32 28.18 -44.18 9.37
N LEU A 33 28.89 -43.58 10.33
CA LEU A 33 28.34 -42.78 11.41
C LEU A 33 28.62 -41.27 11.28
N HIS A 34 29.35 -40.86 10.25
CA HIS A 34 29.54 -39.44 9.97
C HIS A 34 28.38 -38.93 9.11
N HIS A 35 27.22 -38.81 9.70
CA HIS A 35 26.22 -37.88 9.17
C HIS A 35 26.77 -36.49 9.33
N THR A 36 27.40 -35.95 8.28
CA THR A 36 27.65 -34.53 8.22
C THR A 36 26.27 -33.85 8.29
N PRO A 37 25.97 -33.05 9.33
CA PRO A 37 24.76 -32.27 9.30
C PRO A 37 24.87 -31.38 8.06
N VAL A 38 23.93 -31.54 7.13
CA VAL A 38 23.69 -30.56 6.08
C VAL A 38 23.29 -29.30 6.83
N GLN A 39 24.26 -28.45 7.14
CA GLN A 39 23.95 -27.07 7.51
C GLN A 39 23.28 -26.47 6.29
N ALA A 40 21.96 -26.37 6.35
CA ALA A 40 21.25 -25.45 5.51
C ALA A 40 21.94 -24.10 5.75
N GLN A 41 22.74 -23.66 4.80
CA GLN A 41 23.20 -22.28 4.77
C GLN A 41 21.92 -21.47 4.74
N GLY A 42 21.52 -20.95 5.91
CA GLY A 42 20.43 -20.00 5.99
C GLY A 42 20.74 -18.95 4.94
N ALA A 43 19.84 -18.81 3.97
CA ALA A 43 19.93 -17.73 3.01
C ALA A 43 20.22 -16.50 3.86
N VAL A 44 21.34 -15.84 3.61
CA VAL A 44 21.66 -14.55 4.23
C VAL A 44 20.50 -13.67 3.84
N VAL A 45 19.54 -13.48 4.74
CA VAL A 45 18.48 -12.47 4.59
C VAL A 45 19.28 -11.17 4.59
N ARG A 46 19.64 -10.70 3.38
CA ARG A 46 20.11 -9.35 3.19
C ARG A 46 19.05 -8.49 3.86
N GLY A 47 19.46 -7.61 4.76
CA GLY A 47 18.57 -6.80 5.58
C GLY A 47 17.38 -6.28 4.77
N LEU A 48 16.25 -6.13 5.42
CA LEU A 48 15.06 -5.54 4.80
C LEU A 48 15.46 -4.24 4.10
N PRO A 49 14.90 -3.95 2.92
CA PRO A 49 15.21 -2.72 2.22
C PRO A 49 14.86 -1.51 3.10
N ASP A 50 15.74 -0.54 3.14
CA ASP A 50 15.47 0.75 3.77
C ASP A 50 14.75 1.65 2.76
N PHE A 51 13.54 2.07 3.10
CA PHE A 51 12.70 2.91 2.25
C PHE A 51 12.70 4.39 2.66
N THR A 52 13.53 4.78 3.63
CA THR A 52 13.55 6.15 4.19
C THR A 52 13.77 7.19 3.09
N GLU A 53 14.77 7.01 2.25
CA GLU A 53 15.04 7.94 1.14
C GLU A 53 13.88 8.01 0.14
N LEU A 54 13.20 6.88 -0.11
CA LEU A 54 12.04 6.84 -1.00
C LEU A 54 10.87 7.64 -0.40
N VAL A 55 10.62 7.49 0.90
CA VAL A 55 9.57 8.24 1.60
C VAL A 55 9.86 9.73 1.59
N ASP A 56 11.11 10.13 1.85
CA ASP A 56 11.53 11.54 1.82
C ASP A 56 11.37 12.16 0.43
N MET A 57 11.65 11.38 -0.61
CA MET A 57 11.55 11.81 -2.00
C MET A 57 10.09 11.95 -2.46
N VAL A 58 9.24 10.99 -2.13
CA VAL A 58 7.87 10.86 -2.66
C VAL A 58 6.83 11.50 -1.75
N GLY A 59 7.06 11.50 -0.42
CA GLY A 59 6.13 12.04 0.57
C GLY A 59 5.60 13.44 0.26
N PRO A 60 6.44 14.40 -0.17
CA PRO A 60 5.97 15.73 -0.55
C PRO A 60 4.97 15.77 -1.70
N SER A 61 4.88 14.70 -2.49
CA SER A 61 3.97 14.60 -3.63
C SER A 61 2.65 13.91 -3.27
N VAL A 62 2.53 13.29 -2.09
CA VAL A 62 1.32 12.57 -1.66
C VAL A 62 0.38 13.50 -0.93
N VAL A 63 -0.89 13.50 -1.31
CA VAL A 63 -1.90 14.41 -0.78
C VAL A 63 -3.09 13.64 -0.21
N ASN A 64 -3.76 14.26 0.75
CA ASN A 64 -5.05 13.80 1.25
C ASN A 64 -6.18 14.43 0.43
N ILE A 65 -7.20 13.65 0.11
CA ILE A 65 -8.38 14.11 -0.61
C ILE A 65 -9.60 13.83 0.24
N ARG A 66 -10.35 14.87 0.56
CA ARG A 66 -11.64 14.77 1.25
C ARG A 66 -12.76 15.15 0.30
N THR A 67 -13.81 14.35 0.30
CA THR A 67 -15.02 14.63 -0.48
C THR A 67 -16.12 15.09 0.44
N LEU A 68 -16.82 16.12 0.02
CA LEU A 68 -17.92 16.70 0.75
C LEU A 68 -19.20 16.53 -0.06
N GLU A 69 -20.29 16.21 0.61
CA GLU A 69 -21.63 16.16 0.06
C GLU A 69 -22.43 17.32 0.63
N ARG A 70 -23.00 18.15 -0.24
CA ARG A 70 -23.94 19.19 0.17
C ARG A 70 -25.27 18.52 0.49
N ARG A 71 -25.82 18.85 1.63
CA ARG A 71 -27.20 18.51 1.92
C ARG A 71 -28.08 19.30 0.98
N ASP A 72 -28.74 18.61 0.04
CA ASP A 72 -29.91 19.16 -0.60
C ASP A 72 -31.00 19.26 0.47
N PRO A 73 -31.41 20.44 0.88
CA PRO A 73 -32.51 20.56 1.84
C PRO A 73 -33.84 20.02 1.30
N SER A 74 -33.90 19.70 -0.01
CA SER A 74 -35.06 19.15 -0.69
C SER A 74 -35.00 17.63 -0.91
N ALA A 75 -33.83 16.98 -0.72
CA ALA A 75 -33.67 15.53 -0.89
C ALA A 75 -33.85 14.79 0.43
N GLY A 76 -35.08 14.63 0.90
CA GLY A 76 -35.51 13.53 1.73
C GLY A 76 -35.00 13.50 3.15
N SER A 77 -35.41 14.47 3.92
CA SER A 77 -35.84 14.28 5.30
C SER A 77 -36.68 15.52 5.60
N GLY A 78 -37.98 15.40 5.42
CA GLY A 78 -38.88 16.43 5.89
C GLY A 78 -38.45 16.81 7.30
N SER A 79 -38.33 18.09 7.58
CA SER A 79 -38.06 18.53 8.96
C SER A 79 -39.01 17.77 9.89
N PRO A 80 -38.66 17.49 11.15
CA PRO A 80 -39.57 16.87 12.09
C PRO A 80 -40.95 17.53 12.04
N ASP A 81 -41.00 18.81 11.72
CA ASP A 81 -42.23 19.58 11.52
C ASP A 81 -43.00 19.21 10.25
N GLU A 82 -42.30 18.94 9.13
CA GLU A 82 -42.93 18.48 7.88
C GLU A 82 -43.45 17.06 7.99
N GLN A 83 -42.71 16.18 8.64
CA GLN A 83 -43.15 14.81 8.94
C GLN A 83 -44.38 14.83 9.86
N MET A 84 -44.36 15.70 10.85
CA MET A 84 -45.47 15.89 11.75
C MET A 84 -46.71 16.47 11.00
N LEU A 85 -46.53 17.42 10.12
CA LEU A 85 -47.58 17.97 9.28
C LEU A 85 -48.19 16.94 8.34
N GLU A 86 -47.36 16.10 7.69
CA GLU A 86 -47.81 15.02 6.84
C GLU A 86 -48.56 13.94 7.64
N PHE A 87 -48.10 13.65 8.86
CA PHE A 87 -48.82 12.78 9.80
C PHE A 87 -50.18 13.36 10.15
N PHE A 88 -50.29 14.62 10.55
CA PHE A 88 -51.60 15.27 10.85
C PHE A 88 -52.54 15.29 9.65
N ARG A 89 -52.00 15.56 8.45
CA ARG A 89 -52.81 15.52 7.19
C ARG A 89 -53.29 14.11 6.89
N ARG A 90 -52.49 13.09 7.09
CA ARG A 90 -52.83 11.70 6.80
C ARG A 90 -53.89 11.13 7.75
N PHE A 91 -53.84 11.58 9.00
CA PHE A 91 -54.78 11.13 10.04
C PHE A 91 -55.97 12.09 10.28
N GLY A 92 -56.10 13.14 9.46
CA GLY A 92 -57.25 14.08 9.53
C GLY A 92 -57.27 14.86 10.85
N ILE A 93 -56.16 15.00 11.57
CA ILE A 93 -56.07 15.71 12.83
C ILE A 93 -55.95 17.23 12.53
N PRO A 94 -56.78 18.09 13.20
CA PRO A 94 -56.67 19.54 12.99
C PRO A 94 -55.29 20.04 13.41
N ILE A 95 -54.62 20.80 12.52
CA ILE A 95 -53.34 21.39 12.80
C ILE A 95 -53.53 22.49 13.87
N PRO A 96 -52.79 22.46 15.01
CA PRO A 96 -52.94 23.48 16.05
C PRO A 96 -52.57 24.87 15.48
N PRO A 97 -53.25 25.93 15.86
CA PRO A 97 -52.89 27.29 15.45
C PRO A 97 -51.53 27.63 16.06
N GLY A 98 -50.53 27.85 15.16
CA GLY A 98 -49.12 28.11 15.50
C GLY A 98 -48.15 27.00 15.03
N ALA A 99 -48.61 25.84 14.58
CA ALA A 99 -47.80 24.78 14.00
C ALA A 99 -47.57 24.93 12.49
N THR A 100 -47.92 26.08 11.90
CA THR A 100 -47.54 26.38 10.50
C THR A 100 -46.03 26.61 10.43
N PRO A 101 -45.33 25.86 9.55
CA PRO A 101 -43.94 26.14 9.32
C PRO A 101 -43.80 27.61 8.90
N ARG A 102 -42.99 28.36 9.63
CA ARG A 102 -42.55 29.65 9.12
C ARG A 102 -41.91 29.33 7.78
N GLY A 103 -42.45 29.94 6.70
CA GLY A 103 -42.06 29.67 5.31
C GLY A 103 -40.55 29.62 5.13
N PRO A 104 -40.06 29.01 4.03
CA PRO A 104 -38.66 28.70 3.84
C PRO A 104 -37.85 29.97 4.08
N ARG A 105 -37.26 30.05 5.26
CA ARG A 105 -36.14 30.96 5.48
C ARG A 105 -35.11 30.41 4.49
N GLN A 106 -34.87 31.18 3.44
CA GLN A 106 -33.71 30.96 2.58
C GLN A 106 -32.47 31.12 3.47
N GLU A 107 -32.19 30.12 4.26
CA GLU A 107 -30.85 29.92 4.76
C GLU A 107 -30.03 29.58 3.52
N ARG A 108 -29.40 30.60 2.98
CA ARG A 108 -28.24 30.41 2.11
C ARG A 108 -27.39 29.40 2.82
N GLY A 109 -27.33 28.17 2.27
CA GLY A 109 -26.59 27.06 2.85
C GLY A 109 -25.24 27.57 3.32
N ASN A 110 -25.06 27.52 4.61
CA ASN A 110 -23.78 27.88 5.22
C ASN A 110 -22.76 26.88 4.64
N PRO A 111 -21.58 27.33 4.20
CA PRO A 111 -20.51 26.43 3.75
C PRO A 111 -20.17 25.33 4.78
N GLU A 112 -20.61 25.51 6.04
CA GLU A 112 -20.40 24.58 7.16
C GLU A 112 -21.36 23.36 7.16
N ASP A 113 -22.40 23.33 6.30
CA ASP A 113 -23.34 22.20 6.23
C ASP A 113 -22.87 21.04 5.32
N ALA A 114 -21.68 21.14 4.74
CA ALA A 114 -21.07 20.09 3.96
C ALA A 114 -20.56 18.97 4.87
N ARG A 115 -21.12 17.76 4.69
CA ARG A 115 -20.69 16.59 5.47
C ARG A 115 -19.55 15.87 4.75
N PRO A 116 -18.51 15.42 5.49
CA PRO A 116 -17.51 14.53 4.94
C PRO A 116 -18.19 13.25 4.44
N ARG A 117 -17.99 12.91 3.18
CA ARG A 117 -18.51 11.68 2.57
C ARG A 117 -17.44 10.61 2.49
N GLY A 118 -16.22 11.00 2.13
CA GLY A 118 -15.11 10.08 1.96
C GLY A 118 -13.76 10.76 2.12
N VAL A 119 -12.76 9.93 2.32
CA VAL A 119 -11.35 10.30 2.41
C VAL A 119 -10.58 9.37 1.49
N GLY A 120 -9.60 9.91 0.79
CA GLY A 120 -8.70 9.15 -0.05
C GLY A 120 -7.33 9.81 -0.15
N SER A 121 -6.46 9.15 -0.86
CA SER A 121 -5.13 9.68 -1.15
C SER A 121 -4.99 9.96 -2.64
N GLY A 122 -4.12 10.89 -2.98
CA GLY A 122 -3.71 11.18 -4.34
C GLY A 122 -2.24 11.51 -4.40
N PHE A 123 -1.74 11.71 -5.60
CA PHE A 123 -0.38 12.18 -5.79
C PHE A 123 -0.29 13.20 -6.92
N VAL A 124 0.60 14.16 -6.73
CA VAL A 124 0.81 15.28 -7.66
C VAL A 124 1.47 14.78 -8.93
N LEU A 125 0.82 14.99 -10.08
CA LEU A 125 1.35 14.66 -11.41
C LEU A 125 2.23 15.75 -11.99
N SER A 126 1.89 17.01 -11.70
CA SER A 126 2.59 18.17 -12.27
C SER A 126 2.63 19.34 -11.29
N ALA A 127 3.67 20.16 -11.43
CA ALA A 127 3.93 21.28 -10.52
C ALA A 127 2.85 22.38 -10.54
N ASP A 128 1.97 22.37 -11.53
CA ASP A 128 0.85 23.32 -11.68
C ASP A 128 -0.45 22.83 -11.06
N GLY A 129 -0.47 21.65 -10.38
CA GLY A 129 -1.59 21.22 -9.57
C GLY A 129 -2.50 20.13 -10.15
N PHE A 130 -2.07 19.40 -11.16
CA PHE A 130 -2.75 18.15 -11.53
C PHE A 130 -2.40 17.04 -10.54
N ILE A 131 -3.42 16.32 -10.09
CA ILE A 131 -3.32 15.27 -9.07
C ILE A 131 -4.07 14.05 -9.57
N MET A 132 -3.45 12.88 -9.44
CA MET A 132 -4.10 11.58 -9.72
C MET A 132 -4.61 10.97 -8.44
N THR A 133 -5.81 10.37 -8.54
CA THR A 133 -6.45 9.61 -7.45
C THR A 133 -7.32 8.52 -8.05
N ASN A 134 -8.05 7.77 -7.23
CA ASN A 134 -9.00 6.79 -7.70
C ASN A 134 -10.35 7.43 -8.07
N ALA A 135 -11.01 6.86 -9.08
CA ALA A 135 -12.33 7.35 -9.52
C ALA A 135 -13.39 7.22 -8.43
N HIS A 136 -13.37 6.12 -7.66
CA HIS A 136 -14.32 5.92 -6.56
C HIS A 136 -14.16 6.97 -5.44
N VAL A 137 -12.99 7.57 -5.26
CA VAL A 137 -12.75 8.65 -4.27
C VAL A 137 -13.52 9.90 -4.63
N VAL A 138 -13.61 10.24 -5.91
CA VAL A 138 -14.22 11.51 -6.37
C VAL A 138 -15.68 11.33 -6.84
N GLU A 139 -16.15 10.09 -6.93
CA GLU A 139 -17.50 9.78 -7.42
C GLU A 139 -18.58 10.33 -6.49
N GLY A 140 -19.51 11.10 -7.08
CA GLY A 140 -20.64 11.68 -6.36
C GLY A 140 -20.28 12.73 -5.32
N ALA A 141 -19.07 13.30 -5.39
CA ALA A 141 -18.67 14.41 -4.54
C ALA A 141 -19.18 15.73 -5.13
N ASP A 142 -19.83 16.54 -4.28
CA ASP A 142 -20.23 17.90 -4.66
C ASP A 142 -19.05 18.87 -4.56
N GLU A 143 -18.17 18.61 -3.63
CA GLU A 143 -16.96 19.41 -3.41
C GLU A 143 -15.78 18.50 -3.04
N LEU A 144 -14.61 18.85 -3.57
CA LEU A 144 -13.34 18.16 -3.29
C LEU A 144 -12.39 19.11 -2.59
N LEU A 145 -11.82 18.67 -1.48
CA LEU A 145 -10.76 19.37 -0.76
C LEU A 145 -9.48 18.53 -0.82
N VAL A 146 -8.41 19.13 -1.26
CA VAL A 146 -7.08 18.53 -1.28
C VAL A 146 -6.23 19.20 -0.23
N THR A 147 -5.69 18.39 0.70
CA THR A 147 -4.76 18.85 1.73
C THR A 147 -3.36 18.37 1.36
N LEU A 148 -2.45 19.32 1.19
CA LEU A 148 -1.04 19.05 0.93
C LEU A 148 -0.31 18.61 2.20
N PRO A 149 0.90 18.00 2.11
CA PRO A 149 1.70 17.64 3.28
C PRO A 149 2.05 18.81 4.21
N ASP A 150 2.17 20.02 3.65
CA ASP A 150 2.41 21.27 4.40
C ASP A 150 1.14 21.84 5.04
N LYS A 151 0.02 21.09 5.01
CA LYS A 151 -1.29 21.43 5.59
C LYS A 151 -2.07 22.52 4.86
N ARG A 152 -1.61 23.01 3.73
CA ARG A 152 -2.42 23.89 2.86
C ARG A 152 -3.58 23.09 2.26
N GLU A 153 -4.75 23.69 2.23
CA GLU A 153 -5.97 23.11 1.67
C GLU A 153 -6.40 23.87 0.42
N PHE A 154 -6.83 23.12 -0.59
CA PHE A 154 -7.30 23.67 -1.85
C PHE A 154 -8.59 22.99 -2.28
N LYS A 155 -9.53 23.76 -2.80
CA LYS A 155 -10.65 23.21 -3.54
C LYS A 155 -10.15 22.65 -4.86
N ALA A 156 -10.60 21.46 -5.19
CA ALA A 156 -10.24 20.78 -6.42
C ALA A 156 -11.44 20.66 -7.36
N ARG A 157 -11.17 20.67 -8.65
CA ARG A 157 -12.14 20.32 -9.68
C ARG A 157 -11.76 19.02 -10.35
N ILE A 158 -12.73 18.19 -10.70
CA ILE A 158 -12.51 16.96 -11.44
C ILE A 158 -12.20 17.35 -12.90
N VAL A 159 -11.07 16.88 -13.42
CA VAL A 159 -10.67 17.02 -14.83
C VAL A 159 -11.22 15.88 -15.65
N GLY A 160 -11.16 14.66 -15.11
CA GLY A 160 -11.70 13.45 -15.69
C GLY A 160 -11.64 12.28 -14.74
N ALA A 161 -12.50 11.29 -14.96
CA ALA A 161 -12.51 10.05 -14.19
C ALA A 161 -12.94 8.89 -15.09
N ASP A 162 -12.27 7.76 -14.96
CA ASP A 162 -12.61 6.50 -15.62
C ASP A 162 -12.90 5.44 -14.56
N LYS A 163 -14.19 5.10 -14.41
CA LYS A 163 -14.64 4.09 -13.45
C LYS A 163 -14.11 2.69 -13.78
N ARG A 164 -13.87 2.39 -15.04
CA ARG A 164 -13.43 1.07 -15.48
C ARG A 164 -11.98 0.78 -15.01
N THR A 165 -11.13 1.78 -15.04
CA THR A 165 -9.73 1.69 -14.58
C THR A 165 -9.56 2.17 -13.15
N ASP A 166 -10.62 2.74 -12.55
CA ASP A 166 -10.60 3.37 -11.23
C ASP A 166 -9.55 4.50 -11.12
N VAL A 167 -9.41 5.30 -12.17
CA VAL A 167 -8.47 6.42 -12.21
C VAL A 167 -9.23 7.74 -12.37
N ALA A 168 -8.85 8.74 -11.60
CA ALA A 168 -9.33 10.11 -11.76
C ALA A 168 -8.18 11.11 -11.72
N VAL A 169 -8.37 12.22 -12.41
CA VAL A 169 -7.48 13.39 -12.35
C VAL A 169 -8.27 14.58 -11.85
N VAL A 170 -7.73 15.23 -10.84
CA VAL A 170 -8.27 16.46 -10.28
C VAL A 170 -7.26 17.59 -10.41
N LYS A 171 -7.72 18.85 -10.37
CA LYS A 171 -6.89 20.03 -10.50
C LYS A 171 -7.14 20.97 -9.34
N ILE A 172 -6.05 21.41 -8.72
CA ILE A 172 -6.04 22.50 -7.71
C ILE A 172 -5.34 23.73 -8.29
N GLU A 173 -5.69 24.89 -7.79
CA GLU A 173 -5.05 26.16 -8.16
C GLU A 173 -3.84 26.41 -7.24
N ALA A 174 -2.75 25.68 -7.52
CA ALA A 174 -1.47 25.79 -6.83
C ALA A 174 -0.33 25.62 -7.83
N THR A 175 0.83 26.16 -7.50
CA THR A 175 2.04 26.09 -8.32
C THR A 175 3.25 25.70 -7.47
N GLY A 176 4.32 25.23 -8.12
CA GLY A 176 5.55 24.85 -7.43
C GLY A 176 5.43 23.59 -6.61
N LEU A 177 4.48 22.70 -6.94
CA LEU A 177 4.27 21.44 -6.24
C LEU A 177 5.34 20.41 -6.63
N ALA A 178 5.69 19.56 -5.66
CA ALA A 178 6.52 18.39 -5.90
C ALA A 178 5.73 17.35 -6.68
N ALA A 179 6.08 17.10 -7.93
CA ALA A 179 5.44 16.08 -8.77
C ALA A 179 6.17 14.75 -8.64
N VAL A 180 5.40 13.63 -8.65
CA VAL A 180 5.98 12.29 -8.69
C VAL A 180 6.66 12.01 -10.02
N ARG A 181 7.63 11.10 -10.00
CA ARG A 181 8.17 10.51 -11.23
C ARG A 181 7.41 9.24 -11.55
N ILE A 182 6.80 9.20 -12.72
CA ILE A 182 6.13 8.00 -13.21
C ILE A 182 7.20 7.07 -13.78
N GLY A 183 7.26 5.85 -13.24
CA GLY A 183 8.20 4.82 -13.66
C GLY A 183 7.77 4.09 -14.92
N ASP A 184 8.68 3.29 -15.46
CA ASP A 184 8.40 2.40 -16.59
C ASP A 184 8.03 1.01 -16.07
N VAL A 185 6.75 0.65 -16.21
CA VAL A 185 6.21 -0.64 -15.76
C VAL A 185 6.83 -1.84 -16.47
N ASN A 186 7.40 -1.66 -17.67
CA ASN A 186 8.04 -2.75 -18.41
C ASN A 186 9.37 -3.19 -17.76
N ARG A 187 9.90 -2.41 -16.86
CA ARG A 187 11.14 -2.70 -16.12
C ARG A 187 10.88 -3.43 -14.80
N LEU A 188 9.64 -3.52 -14.35
CA LEU A 188 9.27 -4.21 -13.13
C LEU A 188 9.38 -5.73 -13.29
N ARG A 189 9.89 -6.41 -12.26
CA ARG A 189 9.98 -7.86 -12.23
C ARG A 189 9.20 -8.42 -11.06
N VAL A 190 8.58 -9.56 -11.27
CA VAL A 190 7.90 -10.30 -10.20
C VAL A 190 8.90 -10.65 -9.09
N GLY A 191 8.53 -10.37 -7.85
CA GLY A 191 9.39 -10.57 -6.68
C GLY A 191 10.18 -9.32 -6.25
N GLU A 192 10.09 -8.20 -6.96
CA GLU A 192 10.63 -6.93 -6.50
C GLU A 192 9.83 -6.38 -5.31
N TRP A 193 10.52 -5.65 -4.43
CA TRP A 193 9.88 -4.92 -3.35
C TRP A 193 9.09 -3.73 -3.90
N VAL A 194 7.90 -3.56 -3.37
CA VAL A 194 7.03 -2.41 -3.67
C VAL A 194 6.55 -1.78 -2.37
N MET A 195 6.28 -0.48 -2.40
CA MET A 195 5.73 0.26 -1.28
C MET A 195 4.50 1.04 -1.75
N ALA A 196 3.43 1.00 -0.95
CA ALA A 196 2.28 1.88 -1.11
C ALA A 196 2.41 3.04 -0.11
N ILE A 197 2.24 4.27 -0.60
CA ILE A 197 2.29 5.49 0.22
C ILE A 197 0.96 6.20 0.05
N GLY A 198 0.30 6.53 1.16
CA GLY A 198 -0.95 7.27 1.20
C GLY A 198 -0.93 8.30 2.32
N SER A 199 -1.91 9.20 2.30
CA SER A 199 -2.16 10.22 3.33
C SER A 199 -3.56 9.98 3.89
N PRO A 200 -3.68 9.28 5.03
CA PRO A 200 -4.98 9.00 5.67
C PRO A 200 -5.63 10.23 6.28
#